data_f0b2cbb02b0f0a082efd2bb0e0f7709b
#
_entry.id   f0b2cbb02b0f0a082efd2bb0e0f7709b
#
_cell.length_a   1.000
_cell.length_b   1.000
_cell.length_c   1.000
_cell.angle_alpha   90.00
_cell.angle_beta   90.00
_cell.angle_gamma   90.00
#
_symmetry.space_group_name_H-M   'P 1'
#
loop_
_entity.id
_entity.type
_entity.pdbx_description
1 polymer ?
#
loop_
_entity_poly.entity_id
_entity_poly.type
_entity_poly.pdbx_seq_one_letter_code
_entity_poly.pdbx_strand_id
1 'polypeptide(L)'
;MSLLDHPEAQALLADAEISPGDVRGCRDHITRFLKRYLPLFYRQEQRGHAAVFVRGLLSGLPRKSVEPIAAQAGIPRKNLEFFVGCGIWDDEKVMAQLRRHVREELAEDQGVIVIDPSGFPKKGTHSCGVARQWCGRLGKQENCQIGVFLAYTSSHGHAPLDRRLYLPKDWLDDPQRRQECHVPADVTYRKTWEIALDLLRRSGPDLPHKWVVGDDEFGRASEFRAALRDDHQWYVLDVPCNTTVRDLDARRPPRKKGRKGRKRAVPFVRVDTWARKLPADRWTRLTIRAGDKGPLEVEAVLGRVCTKLKRRIGPEERLLVMRTLGPQPDWTYAMSHASADEPLAEVVRARSSRHQIEEVLEESKGEVGLAHYEVRSWVGWHHHITLALLALWFLILERGRMGGKTPAVTVSQMRAIFTELLRKHPPTAREIADAVRRVLRRSEEARIYHWYSRTKTFPPRRLRPGFS
;
A
#
# COMPACT_ATOMS: atom_id res chain seq x y z
N MET A 1 32.08 26.39 -10.66
CA MET A 1 30.89 26.55 -9.82
C MET A 1 30.31 25.16 -9.58
N SER A 2 30.15 24.73 -8.34
CA SER A 2 29.54 23.42 -8.04
C SER A 2 28.09 23.40 -8.54
N LEU A 3 27.59 22.23 -8.93
CA LEU A 3 26.16 22.04 -9.27
C LEU A 3 25.24 22.54 -8.15
N LEU A 4 25.65 22.39 -6.91
CA LEU A 4 24.90 22.82 -5.74
C LEU A 4 24.91 24.34 -5.52
N ASP A 5 25.82 25.09 -6.15
CA ASP A 5 25.85 26.56 -6.07
C ASP A 5 24.84 27.21 -7.04
N HIS A 6 24.23 26.44 -7.92
CA HIS A 6 23.24 26.94 -8.86
C HIS A 6 21.97 27.41 -8.12
N PRO A 7 21.34 28.54 -8.49
CA PRO A 7 20.16 29.06 -7.81
C PRO A 7 19.01 28.05 -7.69
N GLU A 8 18.75 27.25 -8.74
CA GLU A 8 17.72 26.22 -8.70
C GLU A 8 18.06 25.10 -7.69
N ALA A 9 19.35 24.71 -7.57
CA ALA A 9 19.76 23.75 -6.56
C ALA A 9 19.60 24.31 -5.14
N GLN A 10 19.94 25.59 -4.92
CA GLN A 10 19.75 26.24 -3.63
C GLN A 10 18.27 26.34 -3.24
N ALA A 11 17.38 26.62 -4.19
CA ALA A 11 15.93 26.63 -3.96
C ALA A 11 15.41 25.23 -3.54
N LEU A 12 15.95 24.15 -4.14
CA LEU A 12 15.61 22.78 -3.76
C LEU A 12 16.14 22.41 -2.38
N LEU A 13 17.37 22.86 -2.04
CA LEU A 13 17.96 22.63 -0.72
C LEU A 13 17.22 23.37 0.40
N ALA A 14 16.55 24.49 0.09
CA ALA A 14 15.70 25.17 1.05
C ALA A 14 14.47 24.31 1.45
N ASP A 15 13.98 23.45 0.57
CA ASP A 15 12.91 22.49 0.88
C ASP A 15 13.35 21.37 1.83
N ALA A 16 14.66 21.23 2.08
CA ALA A 16 15.27 20.24 3.00
C ALA A 16 15.62 20.84 4.38
N GLU A 17 15.02 21.95 4.74
CA GLU A 17 15.22 22.62 6.02
C GLU A 17 14.14 22.23 7.03
N ILE A 18 14.51 22.12 8.31
CA ILE A 18 13.59 21.89 9.44
C ILE A 18 13.98 22.81 10.60
N SER A 19 12.99 23.44 11.21
CA SER A 19 13.22 24.34 12.34
C SER A 19 13.01 23.65 13.70
N PRO A 20 13.62 24.15 14.79
CA PRO A 20 13.30 23.71 16.14
C PRO A 20 11.82 23.91 16.51
N GLY A 21 11.13 24.89 15.88
CA GLY A 21 9.69 25.14 16.06
C GLY A 21 8.86 23.97 15.57
N ASP A 22 9.18 23.45 14.37
CA ASP A 22 8.47 22.30 13.77
C ASP A 22 8.62 21.05 14.66
N VAL A 23 9.81 20.81 15.19
CA VAL A 23 10.07 19.66 16.09
C VAL A 23 9.29 19.78 17.40
N ARG A 24 9.20 20.98 18.01
CA ARG A 24 8.44 21.17 19.24
C ARG A 24 6.97 20.81 19.09
N GLY A 25 6.34 21.20 17.99
CA GLY A 25 4.93 20.90 17.70
C GLY A 25 4.64 19.39 17.62
N CYS A 26 5.55 18.58 17.13
CA CYS A 26 5.37 17.14 16.97
C CYS A 26 5.00 16.43 18.29
N ARG A 27 5.55 16.86 19.43
CA ARG A 27 5.28 16.23 20.75
C ARG A 27 3.83 16.38 21.18
N ASP A 28 3.22 17.51 20.90
CA ASP A 28 1.81 17.78 21.24
C ASP A 28 0.87 17.06 20.27
N HIS A 29 1.30 16.90 19.02
CA HIS A 29 0.50 16.24 18.01
C HIS A 29 0.24 14.77 18.32
N ILE A 30 1.22 14.00 18.80
CA ILE A 30 0.99 12.59 19.17
C ILE A 30 -0.06 12.49 20.31
N THR A 31 -0.02 13.41 21.27
CA THR A 31 -0.99 13.40 22.37
C THR A 31 -2.39 13.74 21.86
N ARG A 32 -2.52 14.71 20.97
CA ARG A 32 -3.76 15.10 20.33
C ARG A 32 -4.31 14.01 19.45
N PHE A 33 -3.45 13.37 18.63
CA PHE A 33 -3.80 12.23 17.81
C PHE A 33 -4.35 11.07 18.66
N LEU A 34 -3.66 10.68 19.72
CA LEU A 34 -4.10 9.59 20.59
C LEU A 34 -5.43 9.90 21.29
N LYS A 35 -5.72 11.15 21.67
CA LYS A 35 -7.02 11.52 22.25
C LYS A 35 -8.21 11.14 21.37
N ARG A 36 -8.03 11.06 20.04
CA ARG A 36 -9.06 10.65 19.09
C ARG A 36 -9.39 9.15 19.17
N TYR A 37 -8.42 8.31 19.52
CA TYR A 37 -8.54 6.85 19.50
C TYR A 37 -8.69 6.23 20.88
N LEU A 38 -8.10 6.82 21.93
CA LEU A 38 -8.13 6.26 23.28
C LEU A 38 -9.55 6.04 23.85
N PRO A 39 -10.56 6.86 23.57
CA PRO A 39 -11.93 6.61 24.04
C PRO A 39 -12.57 5.33 23.51
N LEU A 40 -12.02 4.76 22.41
CA LEU A 40 -12.49 3.49 21.82
C LEU A 40 -12.12 2.27 22.69
N PHE A 41 -11.17 2.42 23.59
CA PHE A 41 -10.82 1.41 24.59
C PHE A 41 -11.65 1.63 25.84
N TYR A 42 -12.37 0.60 26.28
CA TYR A 42 -13.35 0.71 27.35
C TYR A 42 -12.70 1.06 28.70
N ARG A 43 -11.63 0.31 29.08
CA ARG A 43 -10.97 0.45 30.38
C ARG A 43 -9.84 1.47 30.36
N GLN A 44 -9.65 2.16 31.49
CA GLN A 44 -8.58 3.15 31.63
C GLN A 44 -7.18 2.53 31.43
N GLU A 45 -6.96 1.30 31.92
CA GLU A 45 -5.70 0.57 31.76
C GLU A 45 -5.45 0.26 30.28
N GLN A 46 -6.48 -0.12 29.51
CA GLN A 46 -6.36 -0.35 28.07
C GLN A 46 -5.96 0.93 27.33
N ARG A 47 -6.50 2.07 27.70
CA ARG A 47 -6.11 3.38 27.15
C ARG A 47 -4.64 3.68 27.39
N GLY A 48 -4.18 3.42 28.63
CA GLY A 48 -2.76 3.54 28.98
C GLY A 48 -1.87 2.60 28.16
N HIS A 49 -2.24 1.32 28.08
CA HIS A 49 -1.49 0.33 27.29
C HIS A 49 -1.47 0.65 25.78
N ALA A 50 -2.59 1.10 25.20
CA ALA A 50 -2.67 1.53 23.82
C ALA A 50 -1.72 2.71 23.56
N ALA A 51 -1.74 3.73 24.40
CA ALA A 51 -0.86 4.89 24.30
C ALA A 51 0.62 4.51 24.42
N VAL A 52 0.96 3.63 25.37
CA VAL A 52 2.33 3.11 25.54
C VAL A 52 2.77 2.32 24.30
N PHE A 53 1.91 1.42 23.82
CA PHE A 53 2.24 0.56 22.70
C PHE A 53 2.46 1.37 21.41
N VAL A 54 1.58 2.30 21.07
CA VAL A 54 1.74 3.18 19.89
C VAL A 54 3.01 4.02 20.01
N ARG A 55 3.32 4.61 21.17
CA ARG A 55 4.58 5.34 21.38
C ARG A 55 5.79 4.43 21.24
N GLY A 56 5.70 3.19 21.72
CA GLY A 56 6.75 2.17 21.53
C GLY A 56 7.00 1.83 20.07
N LEU A 57 5.93 1.71 19.26
CA LEU A 57 6.04 1.49 17.82
C LEU A 57 6.69 2.68 17.09
N LEU A 58 6.49 3.90 17.57
CA LEU A 58 7.09 5.12 17.05
C LEU A 58 8.54 5.35 17.54
N SER A 59 8.98 4.63 18.55
CA SER A 59 10.32 4.79 19.16
C SER A 59 11.42 4.20 18.29
N GLY A 60 12.67 4.45 18.70
CA GLY A 60 13.89 3.92 18.05
C GLY A 60 14.23 2.47 18.40
N LEU A 61 13.32 1.70 19.01
CA LEU A 61 13.57 0.30 19.34
C LEU A 61 13.86 -0.50 18.05
N PRO A 62 14.96 -1.28 18.02
CA PRO A 62 15.29 -2.12 16.85
C PRO A 62 14.27 -3.24 16.65
N ARG A 63 13.64 -3.73 17.72
CA ARG A 63 12.52 -4.66 17.69
C ARG A 63 11.33 -4.07 18.45
N LYS A 64 10.21 -3.92 17.76
CA LYS A 64 8.99 -3.27 18.25
C LYS A 64 7.94 -4.32 18.62
N SER A 65 8.34 -5.30 19.45
CA SER A 65 7.42 -6.30 20.04
C SER A 65 7.08 -5.92 21.48
N VAL A 66 6.18 -6.68 22.11
CA VAL A 66 5.66 -6.39 23.45
C VAL A 66 6.76 -6.20 24.50
N GLU A 67 7.75 -7.09 24.54
CA GLU A 67 8.76 -7.11 25.58
C GLU A 67 9.70 -5.86 25.53
N PRO A 68 10.33 -5.50 24.39
CA PRO A 68 11.13 -4.27 24.32
C PRO A 68 10.33 -3.00 24.61
N ILE A 69 9.05 -2.94 24.17
CA ILE A 69 8.17 -1.79 24.43
C ILE A 69 7.86 -1.68 25.92
N ALA A 70 7.53 -2.79 26.59
CA ALA A 70 7.25 -2.83 28.02
C ALA A 70 8.48 -2.40 28.84
N ALA A 71 9.64 -2.92 28.48
CA ALA A 71 10.92 -2.59 29.12
C ALA A 71 11.24 -1.08 28.97
N GLN A 72 11.10 -0.52 27.78
CA GLN A 72 11.32 0.91 27.53
C GLN A 72 10.37 1.77 28.36
N ALA A 73 9.10 1.35 28.46
CA ALA A 73 8.07 2.09 29.20
C ALA A 73 8.14 1.90 30.73
N GLY A 74 8.94 0.94 31.21
CA GLY A 74 9.03 0.62 32.65
C GLY A 74 7.77 -0.01 33.22
N ILE A 75 7.00 -0.76 32.41
CA ILE A 75 5.78 -1.45 32.85
C ILE A 75 5.93 -2.96 32.74
N PRO A 76 5.15 -3.73 33.56
CA PRO A 76 5.21 -5.19 33.50
C PRO A 76 4.86 -5.74 32.10
N ARG A 77 5.74 -6.59 31.54
CA ARG A 77 5.55 -7.23 30.23
C ARG A 77 4.19 -7.91 30.10
N LYS A 78 3.77 -8.63 31.13
CA LYS A 78 2.50 -9.37 31.13
C LYS A 78 1.27 -8.50 30.84
N ASN A 79 1.28 -7.25 31.27
CA ASN A 79 0.16 -6.33 31.03
C ASN A 79 0.01 -5.98 29.54
N LEU A 80 1.12 -5.67 28.86
CA LEU A 80 1.09 -5.42 27.43
C LEU A 80 0.88 -6.70 26.62
N GLU A 81 1.44 -7.81 27.08
CA GLU A 81 1.25 -9.13 26.46
C GLU A 81 -0.22 -9.53 26.46
N PHE A 82 -0.90 -9.36 27.60
CA PHE A 82 -2.35 -9.55 27.70
C PHE A 82 -3.12 -8.57 26.82
N PHE A 83 -2.80 -7.28 26.89
CA PHE A 83 -3.48 -6.24 26.10
C PHE A 83 -3.43 -6.50 24.61
N VAL A 84 -2.27 -6.87 24.06
CA VAL A 84 -2.10 -7.13 22.61
C VAL A 84 -2.55 -8.54 22.25
N GLY A 85 -2.25 -9.55 23.07
CA GLY A 85 -2.43 -10.96 22.71
C GLY A 85 -3.86 -11.49 22.83
N CYS A 86 -4.59 -11.05 23.86
CA CYS A 86 -5.92 -11.56 24.18
C CYS A 86 -6.83 -10.55 24.92
N GLY A 87 -6.42 -9.29 25.04
CA GLY A 87 -7.24 -8.26 25.67
C GLY A 87 -8.58 -8.08 24.96
N ILE A 88 -9.65 -7.84 25.71
CA ILE A 88 -10.98 -7.64 25.16
C ILE A 88 -11.12 -6.17 24.78
N TRP A 89 -10.77 -5.83 23.55
CA TRP A 89 -11.04 -4.54 22.92
C TRP A 89 -11.27 -4.75 21.41
N ASP A 90 -12.07 -3.88 20.83
CA ASP A 90 -12.57 -4.00 19.47
C ASP A 90 -11.62 -3.28 18.50
N ASP A 91 -10.80 -4.05 17.83
CA ASP A 91 -9.85 -3.55 16.82
C ASP A 91 -10.57 -2.98 15.59
N GLU A 92 -11.77 -3.46 15.28
CA GLU A 92 -12.55 -2.92 14.17
C GLU A 92 -13.07 -1.52 14.46
N LYS A 93 -13.44 -1.18 15.71
CA LYS A 93 -13.78 0.20 16.08
C LYS A 93 -12.60 1.14 15.89
N VAL A 94 -11.38 0.68 16.20
CA VAL A 94 -10.16 1.47 15.98
C VAL A 94 -9.92 1.67 14.50
N MET A 95 -10.07 0.62 13.68
CA MET A 95 -9.94 0.72 12.23
C MET A 95 -11.04 1.57 11.59
N ALA A 96 -12.27 1.46 12.05
CA ALA A 96 -13.37 2.33 11.58
C ALA A 96 -13.07 3.81 11.84
N GLN A 97 -12.49 4.12 13.02
CA GLN A 97 -12.05 5.49 13.34
C GLN A 97 -10.85 5.90 12.44
N LEU A 98 -9.93 4.98 12.13
CA LEU A 98 -8.82 5.25 11.21
C LEU A 98 -9.37 5.57 9.81
N ARG A 99 -10.29 4.78 9.26
CA ARG A 99 -10.94 5.03 7.97
C ARG A 99 -11.62 6.40 7.92
N ARG A 100 -12.35 6.77 8.96
CA ARG A 100 -12.94 8.13 9.07
C ARG A 100 -11.88 9.22 9.05
N HIS A 101 -10.80 9.04 9.78
CA HIS A 101 -9.70 10.00 9.82
C HIS A 101 -8.99 10.10 8.45
N VAL A 102 -8.76 8.97 7.77
CA VAL A 102 -8.23 8.96 6.39
C VAL A 102 -9.17 9.71 5.44
N ARG A 103 -10.48 9.49 5.55
CA ARG A 103 -11.48 10.22 4.76
C ARG A 103 -11.39 11.73 4.97
N GLU A 104 -11.31 12.17 6.21
CA GLU A 104 -11.23 13.60 6.56
C GLU A 104 -9.99 14.27 5.94
N GLU A 105 -8.86 13.57 5.86
CA GLU A 105 -7.58 14.14 5.47
C GLU A 105 -7.24 13.92 3.97
N LEU A 106 -7.69 12.82 3.36
CA LEU A 106 -7.23 12.39 2.03
C LEU A 106 -8.31 12.21 0.99
N ALA A 107 -9.61 12.23 1.35
CA ALA A 107 -10.65 11.85 0.41
C ALA A 107 -10.74 12.78 -0.79
N GLU A 108 -10.81 12.18 -1.98
CA GLU A 108 -11.10 12.86 -3.26
C GLU A 108 -11.82 11.90 -4.22
N ASP A 109 -12.62 12.43 -5.15
CA ASP A 109 -13.40 11.63 -6.10
C ASP A 109 -12.52 10.78 -7.03
N GLN A 110 -11.29 11.24 -7.34
CA GLN A 110 -10.31 10.53 -8.15
C GLN A 110 -9.44 9.58 -7.35
N GLY A 111 -9.76 9.36 -6.07
CA GLY A 111 -9.02 8.47 -5.17
C GLY A 111 -8.93 7.04 -5.67
N VAL A 112 -7.98 6.30 -5.16
CA VAL A 112 -7.70 4.90 -5.53
C VAL A 112 -7.61 4.05 -4.28
N ILE A 113 -8.37 2.96 -4.21
CA ILE A 113 -8.16 1.90 -3.22
C ILE A 113 -7.22 0.86 -3.83
N VAL A 114 -6.12 0.59 -3.16
CA VAL A 114 -5.13 -0.39 -3.61
C VAL A 114 -5.14 -1.59 -2.69
N ILE A 115 -5.08 -2.78 -3.28
CA ILE A 115 -5.13 -4.07 -2.57
C ILE A 115 -3.81 -4.79 -2.76
N ASP A 116 -3.25 -5.32 -1.68
CA ASP A 116 -2.07 -6.18 -1.75
C ASP A 116 -2.03 -7.20 -0.60
N PRO A 117 -1.62 -8.46 -0.85
CA PRO A 117 -1.34 -9.42 0.20
C PRO A 117 0.10 -9.26 0.67
N SER A 118 0.32 -9.39 1.98
CA SER A 118 1.67 -9.33 2.52
C SER A 118 2.02 -10.55 3.34
N GLY A 119 3.17 -11.15 3.03
CA GLY A 119 3.71 -12.31 3.73
C GLY A 119 4.54 -11.93 4.96
N PHE A 120 4.36 -12.69 6.06
CA PHE A 120 5.09 -12.59 7.32
C PHE A 120 5.76 -13.93 7.64
N PRO A 121 7.06 -14.12 7.30
CA PRO A 121 7.78 -15.35 7.62
C PRO A 121 7.72 -15.67 9.13
N LYS A 122 7.47 -16.93 9.46
CA LYS A 122 7.38 -17.40 10.83
C LYS A 122 8.22 -18.66 11.02
N LYS A 123 8.75 -18.84 12.25
CA LYS A 123 9.35 -20.08 12.70
C LYS A 123 8.29 -20.86 13.47
N GLY A 124 8.20 -22.17 13.25
CA GLY A 124 7.23 -23.04 13.92
C GLY A 124 5.81 -22.97 13.33
N THR A 125 4.89 -23.73 13.95
CA THR A 125 3.57 -24.05 13.39
C THR A 125 2.38 -23.52 14.19
N HIS A 126 2.61 -22.83 15.33
CA HIS A 126 1.57 -22.46 16.28
C HIS A 126 0.92 -21.09 16.03
N SER A 127 1.47 -20.25 15.14
CA SER A 127 0.88 -18.95 14.87
C SER A 127 -0.36 -19.09 13.98
N CYS A 128 -1.46 -18.45 14.33
CA CYS A 128 -2.70 -18.47 13.57
C CYS A 128 -2.49 -18.18 12.08
N GLY A 129 -2.99 -19.04 11.20
CA GLY A 129 -2.87 -18.88 9.75
C GLY A 129 -1.48 -19.19 9.17
N VAL A 130 -0.53 -19.67 9.97
CA VAL A 130 0.78 -20.08 9.45
C VAL A 130 0.67 -21.37 8.65
N ALA A 131 1.27 -21.37 7.46
CA ALA A 131 1.38 -22.53 6.58
C ALA A 131 2.57 -22.36 5.65
N ARG A 132 3.00 -23.45 5.00
CA ARG A 132 3.96 -23.39 3.89
C ARG A 132 3.22 -22.93 2.64
N GLN A 133 3.36 -21.65 2.32
CA GLN A 133 2.64 -21.00 1.24
C GLN A 133 3.55 -19.96 0.53
N TRP A 134 3.10 -19.40 -0.58
CA TRP A 134 3.86 -18.40 -1.31
C TRP A 134 4.05 -17.15 -0.45
N CYS A 135 5.29 -16.76 -0.22
CA CYS A 135 5.64 -15.55 0.50
C CYS A 135 6.21 -14.53 -0.49
N GLY A 136 5.38 -13.59 -0.96
CA GLY A 136 5.77 -12.57 -1.96
C GLY A 136 7.03 -11.80 -1.55
N ARG A 137 7.19 -11.47 -0.26
CA ARG A 137 8.39 -10.82 0.28
C ARG A 137 9.70 -11.59 0.01
N LEU A 138 9.64 -12.92 0.00
CA LEU A 138 10.80 -13.78 -0.19
C LEU A 138 10.90 -14.35 -1.61
N GLY A 139 9.88 -14.15 -2.44
CA GLY A 139 9.81 -14.69 -3.80
C GLY A 139 9.82 -16.25 -3.86
N LYS A 140 9.38 -16.92 -2.79
CA LYS A 140 9.40 -18.39 -2.68
C LYS A 140 8.30 -18.91 -1.75
N GLN A 141 8.06 -20.23 -1.81
CA GLN A 141 7.26 -20.89 -0.78
C GLN A 141 8.03 -20.96 0.54
N GLU A 142 7.43 -20.43 1.59
CA GLU A 142 8.01 -20.38 2.92
C GLU A 142 6.94 -20.57 3.99
N ASN A 143 7.35 -20.92 5.20
CA ASN A 143 6.46 -20.97 6.35
C ASN A 143 6.13 -19.53 6.78
N CYS A 144 4.92 -19.08 6.48
CA CYS A 144 4.51 -17.70 6.70
C CYS A 144 3.02 -17.56 7.00
N GLN A 145 2.66 -16.41 7.56
CA GLN A 145 1.30 -15.91 7.59
C GLN A 145 1.11 -14.93 6.41
N ILE A 146 -0.11 -14.81 5.91
CA ILE A 146 -0.47 -13.82 4.88
C ILE A 146 -1.57 -12.93 5.45
N GLY A 147 -1.37 -11.63 5.36
CA GLY A 147 -2.40 -10.61 5.60
C GLY A 147 -2.81 -9.97 4.28
N VAL A 148 -4.10 -9.76 4.07
CA VAL A 148 -4.64 -8.95 2.98
C VAL A 148 -4.84 -7.54 3.50
N PHE A 149 -4.35 -6.55 2.76
CA PHE A 149 -4.36 -5.15 3.15
C PHE A 149 -5.03 -4.29 2.08
N LEU A 150 -5.67 -3.23 2.54
CA LEU A 150 -6.10 -2.13 1.70
C LEU A 150 -5.32 -0.87 2.08
N ALA A 151 -4.97 -0.08 1.07
CA ALA A 151 -4.49 1.28 1.22
C ALA A 151 -5.34 2.22 0.38
N TYR A 152 -5.42 3.48 0.80
CA TYR A 152 -6.02 4.56 0.02
C TYR A 152 -4.92 5.50 -0.49
N THR A 153 -5.07 5.98 -1.70
CA THR A 153 -4.17 6.99 -2.27
C THR A 153 -4.95 8.04 -3.05
N SER A 154 -4.51 9.26 -2.93
CA SER A 154 -5.07 10.46 -3.56
C SER A 154 -3.98 11.44 -3.95
N SER A 155 -4.34 12.59 -4.51
CA SER A 155 -3.40 13.69 -4.74
C SER A 155 -2.83 14.25 -3.42
N HIS A 156 -3.54 14.07 -2.31
CA HIS A 156 -3.13 14.51 -0.97
C HIS A 156 -2.12 13.54 -0.30
N GLY A 157 -2.04 12.30 -0.74
CA GLY A 157 -1.11 11.32 -0.18
C GLY A 157 -1.67 9.89 -0.16
N HIS A 158 -1.10 9.05 0.70
CA HIS A 158 -1.54 7.66 0.85
C HIS A 158 -1.67 7.29 2.33
N ALA A 159 -2.50 6.29 2.62
CA ALA A 159 -2.72 5.80 3.98
C ALA A 159 -3.07 4.31 4.01
N PRO A 160 -2.75 3.59 5.11
CA PRO A 160 -3.34 2.28 5.35
C PRO A 160 -4.85 2.44 5.60
N LEU A 161 -5.64 1.51 5.07
CA LEU A 161 -7.10 1.60 5.16
C LEU A 161 -7.72 0.44 5.94
N ASP A 162 -7.31 -0.79 5.63
CA ASP A 162 -7.87 -1.98 6.28
C ASP A 162 -6.94 -3.20 6.17
N ARG A 163 -7.28 -4.27 6.91
CA ARG A 163 -6.47 -5.50 6.99
C ARG A 163 -7.31 -6.70 7.41
N ARG A 164 -6.89 -7.90 7.00
CA ARG A 164 -7.39 -9.17 7.53
C ARG A 164 -6.37 -10.29 7.38
N LEU A 165 -6.24 -11.15 8.40
CA LEU A 165 -5.42 -12.35 8.32
C LEU A 165 -6.08 -13.38 7.40
N TYR A 166 -5.33 -13.89 6.43
CA TYR A 166 -5.73 -15.04 5.63
C TYR A 166 -5.58 -16.33 6.45
N LEU A 167 -6.62 -17.16 6.45
CA LEU A 167 -6.61 -18.45 7.11
C LEU A 167 -6.59 -19.56 6.03
N PRO A 168 -5.47 -20.30 5.88
CA PRO A 168 -5.38 -21.41 4.93
C PRO A 168 -6.41 -22.49 5.20
N LYS A 169 -6.79 -23.26 4.16
CA LYS A 169 -7.83 -24.28 4.27
C LYS A 169 -7.54 -25.32 5.35
N ASP A 170 -6.29 -25.74 5.49
CA ASP A 170 -5.85 -26.71 6.48
C ASP A 170 -6.13 -26.29 7.94
N TRP A 171 -6.30 -25.00 8.18
CA TRP A 171 -6.68 -24.47 9.49
C TRP A 171 -8.15 -24.66 9.80
N LEU A 172 -9.00 -24.85 8.80
CA LEU A 172 -10.45 -25.00 8.98
C LEU A 172 -10.81 -26.43 9.34
N ASP A 173 -9.98 -27.38 8.90
CA ASP A 173 -10.15 -28.80 9.14
C ASP A 173 -9.54 -29.23 10.48
N ASP A 174 -8.94 -28.29 11.26
CA ASP A 174 -8.31 -28.52 12.58
C ASP A 174 -8.99 -27.68 13.69
N PRO A 175 -10.07 -28.20 14.32
CA PRO A 175 -10.80 -27.48 15.37
C PRO A 175 -9.95 -27.16 16.59
N GLN A 176 -9.02 -28.06 16.98
CA GLN A 176 -8.15 -27.86 18.14
C GLN A 176 -7.23 -26.65 17.91
N ARG A 177 -6.59 -26.59 16.76
CA ARG A 177 -5.68 -25.50 16.39
C ARG A 177 -6.41 -24.16 16.31
N ARG A 178 -7.65 -24.15 15.81
CA ARG A 178 -8.51 -22.98 15.81
C ARG A 178 -8.83 -22.48 17.21
N GLN A 179 -9.17 -23.41 18.12
CA GLN A 179 -9.46 -23.08 19.51
C GLN A 179 -8.24 -22.51 20.23
N GLU A 180 -7.07 -23.16 20.08
CA GLU A 180 -5.79 -22.68 20.66
C GLU A 180 -5.41 -21.27 20.19
N CYS A 181 -5.74 -20.93 18.95
CA CYS A 181 -5.50 -19.62 18.37
C CYS A 181 -6.65 -18.62 18.53
N HIS A 182 -7.71 -18.98 19.24
CA HIS A 182 -8.90 -18.14 19.43
C HIS A 182 -9.48 -17.62 18.11
N VAL A 183 -9.55 -18.47 17.07
CA VAL A 183 -10.18 -18.12 15.79
C VAL A 183 -11.70 -18.08 15.99
N PRO A 184 -12.38 -16.99 15.66
CA PRO A 184 -13.83 -16.88 15.79
C PRO A 184 -14.57 -17.99 15.03
N ALA A 185 -15.68 -18.47 15.57
CA ALA A 185 -16.44 -19.61 15.02
C ALA A 185 -17.02 -19.29 13.62
N ASP A 186 -17.35 -18.04 13.37
CA ASP A 186 -17.89 -17.53 12.10
C ASP A 186 -16.83 -17.35 11.00
N VAL A 187 -15.54 -17.45 11.33
CA VAL A 187 -14.47 -17.35 10.32
C VAL A 187 -14.44 -18.64 9.50
N THR A 188 -14.82 -18.52 8.25
CA THR A 188 -14.80 -19.59 7.24
C THR A 188 -13.64 -19.42 6.26
N TYR A 189 -13.38 -20.44 5.44
CA TYR A 189 -12.39 -20.34 4.37
C TYR A 189 -12.80 -19.27 3.36
N ARG A 190 -11.88 -18.38 3.09
CA ARG A 190 -11.99 -17.34 2.06
C ARG A 190 -10.69 -17.29 1.28
N LYS A 191 -10.80 -17.24 -0.04
CA LYS A 191 -9.65 -16.91 -0.89
C LYS A 191 -9.20 -15.47 -0.62
N THR A 192 -7.96 -15.14 -0.94
CA THR A 192 -7.41 -13.78 -0.77
C THR A 192 -8.26 -12.71 -1.43
N TRP A 193 -8.77 -12.98 -2.65
CA TRP A 193 -9.65 -12.04 -3.35
C TRP A 193 -11.05 -11.90 -2.71
N GLU A 194 -11.58 -12.96 -2.07
CA GLU A 194 -12.85 -12.88 -1.33
C GLU A 194 -12.68 -12.02 -0.07
N ILE A 195 -11.53 -12.15 0.61
CA ILE A 195 -11.17 -11.29 1.74
C ILE A 195 -11.05 -9.84 1.27
N ALA A 196 -10.36 -9.58 0.16
CA ALA A 196 -10.22 -8.26 -0.41
C ALA A 196 -11.57 -7.63 -0.75
N LEU A 197 -12.50 -8.40 -1.31
CA LEU A 197 -13.85 -7.95 -1.62
C LEU A 197 -14.65 -7.59 -0.36
N ASP A 198 -14.57 -8.44 0.69
CA ASP A 198 -15.20 -8.14 1.98
C ASP A 198 -14.64 -6.84 2.60
N LEU A 199 -13.31 -6.63 2.53
CA LEU A 199 -12.66 -5.42 3.00
C LEU A 199 -13.10 -4.18 2.19
N LEU A 200 -13.19 -4.29 0.87
CA LEU A 200 -13.68 -3.22 -0.01
C LEU A 200 -15.12 -2.84 0.30
N ARG A 201 -16.00 -3.81 0.44
CA ARG A 201 -17.42 -3.59 0.78
C ARG A 201 -17.62 -2.94 2.13
N ARG A 202 -16.69 -3.21 3.08
CA ARG A 202 -16.70 -2.60 4.41
C ARG A 202 -16.11 -1.19 4.41
N SER A 203 -15.05 -0.95 3.67
CA SER A 203 -14.23 0.26 3.76
C SER A 203 -14.51 1.28 2.66
N GLY A 204 -14.99 0.81 1.49
CA GLY A 204 -15.19 1.63 0.30
C GLY A 204 -16.38 2.57 0.35
N PRO A 205 -17.57 2.15 0.84
CA PRO A 205 -18.78 2.97 0.71
C PRO A 205 -18.69 4.38 1.29
N ASP A 206 -17.94 4.53 2.39
CA ASP A 206 -17.78 5.82 3.06
C ASP A 206 -16.57 6.63 2.57
N LEU A 207 -15.80 6.11 1.61
CA LEU A 207 -14.57 6.73 1.14
C LEU A 207 -14.65 7.00 -0.38
N PRO A 208 -14.75 8.28 -0.80
CA PRO A 208 -14.74 8.63 -2.22
C PRO A 208 -13.52 8.02 -2.93
N HIS A 209 -13.77 7.30 -4.00
CA HIS A 209 -12.72 6.73 -4.85
C HIS A 209 -13.27 6.37 -6.23
N LYS A 210 -12.45 6.45 -7.24
CA LYS A 210 -12.78 6.09 -8.61
C LYS A 210 -12.30 4.69 -8.97
N TRP A 211 -11.20 4.25 -8.38
CA TRP A 211 -10.48 3.08 -8.83
C TRP A 211 -10.20 2.08 -7.71
N VAL A 212 -10.27 0.81 -8.07
CA VAL A 212 -9.72 -0.30 -7.30
C VAL A 212 -8.55 -0.89 -8.08
N VAL A 213 -7.39 -1.02 -7.44
CA VAL A 213 -6.14 -1.49 -8.07
C VAL A 213 -5.55 -2.64 -7.27
N GLY A 214 -5.01 -3.64 -7.94
CA GLY A 214 -4.39 -4.79 -7.30
C GLY A 214 -3.41 -5.50 -8.25
N ASP A 215 -2.66 -6.44 -7.71
CA ASP A 215 -1.68 -7.21 -8.44
C ASP A 215 -2.31 -8.34 -9.29
N ASP A 216 -1.46 -9.20 -9.88
CA ASP A 216 -1.89 -10.28 -10.75
C ASP A 216 -2.54 -11.45 -9.98
N GLU A 217 -2.41 -11.54 -8.66
CA GLU A 217 -3.17 -12.48 -7.83
C GLU A 217 -4.66 -12.16 -7.89
N PHE A 218 -5.02 -10.88 -7.83
CA PHE A 218 -6.41 -10.41 -7.93
C PHE A 218 -6.90 -10.37 -9.38
N GLY A 219 -6.06 -9.90 -10.31
CA GLY A 219 -6.46 -9.76 -11.70
C GLY A 219 -6.70 -11.08 -12.43
N ARG A 220 -6.03 -12.17 -12.06
CA ARG A 220 -6.29 -13.50 -12.63
C ARG A 220 -7.63 -14.11 -12.17
N ALA A 221 -8.17 -13.65 -11.04
CA ALA A 221 -9.43 -14.12 -10.51
C ALA A 221 -10.60 -13.46 -11.27
N SER A 222 -11.12 -14.15 -12.28
CA SER A 222 -12.26 -13.64 -13.08
C SER A 222 -13.52 -13.40 -12.25
N GLU A 223 -13.70 -14.17 -11.19
CA GLU A 223 -14.77 -14.03 -10.22
C GLU A 223 -14.67 -12.71 -9.44
N PHE A 224 -13.46 -12.32 -9.06
CA PHE A 224 -13.21 -11.03 -8.40
C PHE A 224 -13.53 -9.85 -9.32
N ARG A 225 -13.04 -9.90 -10.58
CA ARG A 225 -13.38 -8.87 -11.58
C ARG A 225 -14.89 -8.77 -11.87
N ALA A 226 -15.60 -9.93 -11.85
CA ALA A 226 -17.05 -9.95 -11.96
C ALA A 226 -17.73 -9.28 -10.76
N ALA A 227 -17.32 -9.63 -9.54
CA ALA A 227 -17.87 -9.06 -8.32
C ALA A 227 -17.64 -7.53 -8.24
N LEU A 228 -16.48 -7.04 -8.64
CA LEU A 228 -16.20 -5.60 -8.71
C LEU A 228 -17.14 -4.88 -9.70
N ARG A 229 -17.44 -5.49 -10.86
CA ARG A 229 -18.41 -4.93 -11.80
C ARG A 229 -19.83 -4.92 -11.22
N ASP A 230 -20.24 -6.00 -10.54
CA ASP A 230 -21.55 -6.11 -9.90
C ASP A 230 -21.69 -5.05 -8.78
N ASP A 231 -20.60 -4.74 -8.09
CA ASP A 231 -20.51 -3.67 -7.08
C ASP A 231 -20.28 -2.27 -7.72
N HIS A 232 -20.36 -2.12 -9.04
CA HIS A 232 -20.13 -0.88 -9.79
C HIS A 232 -18.77 -0.24 -9.57
N GLN A 233 -17.74 -1.03 -9.24
CA GLN A 233 -16.39 -0.56 -9.02
C GLN A 233 -15.57 -0.55 -10.33
N TRP A 234 -14.94 0.57 -10.63
CA TRP A 234 -13.91 0.62 -11.66
C TRP A 234 -12.62 0.03 -11.12
N TYR A 235 -11.96 -0.77 -11.94
CA TYR A 235 -10.72 -1.40 -11.54
C TYR A 235 -9.64 -1.34 -12.61
N VAL A 236 -8.38 -1.42 -12.15
CA VAL A 236 -7.21 -1.74 -12.96
C VAL A 236 -6.41 -2.81 -12.21
N LEU A 237 -6.48 -4.06 -12.65
CA LEU A 237 -5.86 -5.20 -11.98
C LEU A 237 -4.81 -5.82 -12.88
N ASP A 238 -3.58 -5.96 -12.38
CA ASP A 238 -2.51 -6.61 -13.14
C ASP A 238 -2.90 -8.06 -13.45
N VAL A 239 -2.43 -8.55 -14.59
CA VAL A 239 -2.66 -9.94 -15.02
C VAL A 239 -1.36 -10.56 -15.53
N PRO A 240 -1.18 -11.90 -15.38
CA PRO A 240 -0.01 -12.57 -15.90
C PRO A 240 0.12 -12.44 -17.43
N CYS A 241 1.35 -12.42 -17.93
CA CYS A 241 1.66 -12.32 -19.37
C CYS A 241 1.05 -13.43 -20.24
N ASN A 242 0.69 -14.57 -19.65
CA ASN A 242 0.04 -15.70 -20.31
C ASN A 242 -1.49 -15.64 -20.29
N THR A 243 -2.09 -14.60 -19.73
CA THR A 243 -3.53 -14.37 -19.76
C THR A 243 -4.02 -14.33 -21.21
N THR A 244 -5.13 -15.01 -21.50
CA THR A 244 -5.65 -15.08 -22.87
C THR A 244 -6.84 -14.15 -23.07
N VAL A 245 -6.77 -13.35 -24.12
CA VAL A 245 -7.78 -12.37 -24.49
C VAL A 245 -8.17 -12.52 -25.96
N ARG A 246 -9.37 -12.07 -26.30
CA ARG A 246 -9.79 -11.86 -27.68
C ARG A 246 -9.90 -10.36 -27.92
N ASP A 247 -9.16 -9.90 -28.90
CA ASP A 247 -9.24 -8.51 -29.38
C ASP A 247 -10.59 -8.28 -30.07
N LEU A 248 -11.34 -7.29 -29.60
CA LEU A 248 -12.66 -6.96 -30.11
C LEU A 248 -12.60 -6.04 -31.33
N ASP A 249 -11.48 -5.33 -31.53
CA ASP A 249 -11.24 -4.43 -32.66
C ASP A 249 -10.53 -5.14 -33.84
N ALA A 250 -10.04 -6.37 -33.62
CA ALA A 250 -9.34 -7.12 -34.65
C ALA A 250 -10.29 -7.55 -35.78
N ARG A 251 -9.80 -7.46 -37.02
CA ARG A 251 -10.51 -7.98 -38.18
C ARG A 251 -10.71 -9.48 -38.06
N ARG A 252 -11.94 -9.93 -38.31
CA ARG A 252 -12.24 -11.38 -38.33
C ARG A 252 -11.45 -12.07 -39.43
N PRO A 253 -10.85 -13.23 -39.14
CA PRO A 253 -10.12 -14.01 -40.16
C PRO A 253 -11.00 -14.37 -41.36
N PRO A 254 -10.42 -14.43 -42.58
CA PRO A 254 -11.16 -14.82 -43.77
C PRO A 254 -11.74 -16.24 -43.62
N ARG A 255 -12.78 -16.52 -44.38
CA ARG A 255 -13.34 -17.88 -44.46
C ARG A 255 -12.30 -18.83 -45.08
N LYS A 256 -12.25 -20.08 -44.63
CA LYS A 256 -11.49 -21.10 -45.34
C LYS A 256 -12.11 -21.32 -46.73
N LYS A 257 -11.29 -21.33 -47.79
CA LYS A 257 -11.74 -21.66 -49.16
C LYS A 257 -12.56 -22.95 -49.14
N GLY A 258 -13.71 -22.95 -49.81
CA GLY A 258 -14.58 -24.13 -50.00
C GLY A 258 -15.60 -24.44 -48.91
N ARG A 259 -15.70 -23.67 -47.83
CA ARG A 259 -16.72 -23.89 -46.79
C ARG A 259 -17.78 -22.80 -46.81
N LYS A 260 -19.07 -23.17 -47.05
CA LYS A 260 -20.24 -22.35 -46.75
C LYS A 260 -20.44 -22.35 -45.22
N GLY A 261 -20.37 -21.20 -44.55
CA GLY A 261 -20.54 -21.13 -43.09
C GLY A 261 -20.26 -19.76 -42.49
N ARG A 262 -20.49 -19.65 -41.17
CA ARG A 262 -20.31 -18.42 -40.39
C ARG A 262 -18.83 -17.95 -40.43
N LYS A 263 -18.58 -16.63 -40.51
CA LYS A 263 -17.22 -16.04 -40.39
C LYS A 263 -16.55 -16.56 -39.13
N ARG A 264 -15.25 -16.90 -39.20
CA ARG A 264 -14.48 -17.35 -38.03
C ARG A 264 -14.43 -16.24 -36.98
N ALA A 265 -14.57 -16.61 -35.73
CA ALA A 265 -14.34 -15.66 -34.64
C ALA A 265 -12.84 -15.33 -34.55
N VAL A 266 -12.52 -14.11 -34.09
CA VAL A 266 -11.14 -13.73 -33.72
C VAL A 266 -10.64 -14.72 -32.65
N PRO A 267 -9.47 -15.34 -32.81
CA PRO A 267 -8.94 -16.28 -31.83
C PRO A 267 -8.61 -15.59 -30.50
N PHE A 268 -8.62 -16.37 -29.42
CA PHE A 268 -8.00 -15.94 -28.17
C PHE A 268 -6.47 -16.06 -28.30
N VAL A 269 -5.75 -15.04 -27.86
CA VAL A 269 -4.28 -14.97 -27.88
C VAL A 269 -3.80 -14.51 -26.51
N ARG A 270 -2.55 -14.85 -26.16
CA ARG A 270 -1.93 -14.36 -24.92
C ARG A 270 -1.72 -12.86 -25.01
N VAL A 271 -1.82 -12.16 -23.87
CA VAL A 271 -1.65 -10.69 -23.81
C VAL A 271 -0.23 -10.28 -24.27
N ASP A 272 0.80 -11.04 -23.92
CA ASP A 272 2.17 -10.77 -24.37
C ASP A 272 2.32 -10.90 -25.90
N THR A 273 1.68 -11.91 -26.49
CA THR A 273 1.67 -12.12 -27.93
C THR A 273 0.87 -11.05 -28.66
N TRP A 274 -0.23 -10.59 -28.06
CA TRP A 274 -1.05 -9.49 -28.58
C TRP A 274 -0.23 -8.19 -28.60
N ALA A 275 0.38 -7.85 -27.48
CA ALA A 275 1.14 -6.62 -27.30
C ALA A 275 2.33 -6.48 -28.26
N ARG A 276 3.07 -7.58 -28.47
CA ARG A 276 4.23 -7.60 -29.39
C ARG A 276 3.86 -7.43 -30.86
N LYS A 277 2.59 -7.64 -31.24
CA LYS A 277 2.09 -7.48 -32.61
C LYS A 277 1.54 -6.08 -32.89
N LEU A 278 1.46 -5.23 -31.89
CA LEU A 278 0.96 -3.87 -32.05
C LEU A 278 1.98 -3.03 -32.85
N PRO A 279 1.53 -2.26 -33.84
CA PRO A 279 2.39 -1.34 -34.54
C PRO A 279 2.86 -0.19 -33.64
N ALA A 280 3.97 0.44 -33.99
CA ALA A 280 4.61 1.46 -33.15
C ALA A 280 3.73 2.71 -32.90
N ASP A 281 2.90 3.08 -33.85
CA ASP A 281 1.97 4.22 -33.78
C ASP A 281 0.83 4.05 -32.78
N ARG A 282 0.60 2.81 -32.26
CA ARG A 282 -0.40 2.55 -31.21
C ARG A 282 0.10 2.88 -29.81
N TRP A 283 1.40 3.08 -29.64
CA TRP A 283 2.00 3.32 -28.34
C TRP A 283 2.06 4.82 -28.03
N THR A 284 1.57 5.19 -26.85
CA THR A 284 1.64 6.56 -26.34
C THR A 284 2.66 6.62 -25.22
N ARG A 285 3.62 7.54 -25.33
CA ARG A 285 4.58 7.81 -24.25
C ARG A 285 3.96 8.72 -23.21
N LEU A 286 4.06 8.33 -21.95
CA LEU A 286 3.48 9.03 -20.79
C LEU A 286 4.50 9.11 -19.66
N THR A 287 4.51 10.26 -18.98
CA THR A 287 5.24 10.43 -17.72
C THR A 287 4.31 10.09 -16.56
N ILE A 288 4.67 9.09 -15.76
CA ILE A 288 3.88 8.64 -14.59
C ILE A 288 4.09 9.61 -13.43
N ARG A 289 5.36 9.90 -13.09
CA ARG A 289 5.75 10.77 -11.97
C ARG A 289 7.19 11.24 -12.10
N ALA A 290 7.54 12.26 -11.35
CA ALA A 290 8.92 12.60 -11.09
C ALA A 290 9.50 11.61 -10.07
N GLY A 291 10.50 10.82 -10.45
CA GLY A 291 11.26 9.96 -9.55
C GLY A 291 12.50 10.70 -9.01
N ASP A 292 13.16 10.15 -8.01
CA ASP A 292 14.41 10.76 -7.46
C ASP A 292 15.56 10.78 -8.46
N LYS A 293 15.54 9.87 -9.43
CA LYS A 293 16.60 9.73 -10.45
C LYS A 293 16.20 10.25 -11.84
N GLY A 294 15.09 10.94 -11.96
CA GLY A 294 14.54 11.44 -13.23
C GLY A 294 13.07 11.05 -13.41
N PRO A 295 12.40 11.60 -14.44
CA PRO A 295 11.01 11.27 -14.73
C PRO A 295 10.87 9.78 -15.00
N LEU A 296 9.85 9.16 -14.41
CA LEU A 296 9.45 7.79 -14.72
C LEU A 296 8.50 7.83 -15.90
N GLU A 297 9.00 7.40 -17.05
CA GLU A 297 8.25 7.37 -18.29
C GLU A 297 8.01 5.94 -18.77
N VAL A 298 6.86 5.75 -19.40
CA VAL A 298 6.46 4.48 -20.00
C VAL A 298 5.84 4.70 -21.37
N GLU A 299 5.83 3.67 -22.19
CA GLU A 299 4.93 3.57 -23.32
C GLU A 299 3.74 2.70 -22.95
N ALA A 300 2.55 3.15 -23.28
CA ALA A 300 1.31 2.50 -22.91
C ALA A 300 0.34 2.39 -24.09
N VAL A 301 -0.51 1.38 -24.06
CA VAL A 301 -1.60 1.17 -25.01
C VAL A 301 -2.81 0.59 -24.30
N LEU A 302 -3.98 0.92 -24.78
CA LEU A 302 -5.26 0.42 -24.28
C LEU A 302 -6.04 -0.22 -25.42
N GLY A 303 -6.46 -1.47 -25.25
CA GLY A 303 -7.21 -2.23 -26.26
C GLY A 303 -8.53 -2.77 -25.70
N ARG A 304 -9.55 -2.90 -26.55
CA ARG A 304 -10.84 -3.51 -26.18
C ARG A 304 -10.75 -5.03 -26.35
N VAL A 305 -11.01 -5.76 -25.28
CA VAL A 305 -10.84 -7.21 -25.24
C VAL A 305 -11.96 -7.90 -24.49
N CYS A 306 -12.06 -9.22 -24.63
CA CYS A 306 -12.80 -10.06 -23.70
C CYS A 306 -11.95 -11.25 -23.28
N THR A 307 -12.15 -11.72 -22.04
CA THR A 307 -11.53 -12.93 -21.51
C THR A 307 -12.46 -14.13 -21.70
N LYS A 308 -11.94 -15.33 -21.44
CA LYS A 308 -12.74 -16.55 -21.43
C LYS A 308 -13.14 -16.90 -20.01
N LEU A 309 -14.42 -16.94 -19.73
CA LEU A 309 -15.00 -17.36 -18.45
C LEU A 309 -15.47 -18.82 -18.56
N LYS A 310 -14.68 -19.79 -18.05
CA LYS A 310 -14.98 -21.21 -18.20
C LYS A 310 -15.24 -21.56 -19.67
N ARG A 311 -16.50 -21.87 -20.04
CA ARG A 311 -16.91 -22.19 -21.43
C ARG A 311 -17.59 -21.02 -22.18
N ARG A 312 -17.75 -19.86 -21.53
CA ARG A 312 -18.42 -18.67 -22.09
C ARG A 312 -17.43 -17.58 -22.41
N ILE A 313 -17.83 -16.68 -23.28
CA ILE A 313 -17.10 -15.42 -23.52
C ILE A 313 -17.45 -14.47 -22.38
N GLY A 314 -16.44 -13.92 -21.72
CA GLY A 314 -16.61 -12.90 -20.70
C GLY A 314 -17.09 -11.57 -21.26
N PRO A 315 -17.44 -10.62 -20.41
CA PRO A 315 -17.80 -9.27 -20.80
C PRO A 315 -16.63 -8.56 -21.49
N GLU A 316 -16.94 -7.43 -22.08
CA GLU A 316 -15.92 -6.49 -22.58
C GLU A 316 -15.14 -5.91 -21.41
N GLU A 317 -13.84 -5.88 -21.54
CA GLU A 317 -12.87 -5.24 -20.66
C GLU A 317 -11.85 -4.47 -21.51
N ARG A 318 -11.07 -3.62 -20.89
CA ARG A 318 -9.95 -2.94 -21.53
C ARG A 318 -8.64 -3.57 -21.06
N LEU A 319 -7.77 -3.91 -22.00
CA LEU A 319 -6.42 -4.40 -21.69
C LEU A 319 -5.45 -3.22 -21.75
N LEU A 320 -4.92 -2.83 -20.61
CA LEU A 320 -3.79 -1.93 -20.51
C LEU A 320 -2.51 -2.73 -20.65
N VAL A 321 -1.65 -2.31 -21.58
CA VAL A 321 -0.27 -2.79 -21.66
C VAL A 321 0.66 -1.61 -21.50
N MET A 322 1.66 -1.77 -20.63
CA MET A 322 2.69 -0.77 -20.41
C MET A 322 4.07 -1.41 -20.56
N ARG A 323 5.04 -0.62 -21.01
CA ARG A 323 6.44 -1.03 -21.03
C ARG A 323 7.35 0.13 -20.64
N THR A 324 8.43 -0.16 -19.90
CA THR A 324 9.46 0.83 -19.58
C THR A 324 10.26 1.17 -20.84
N LEU A 325 10.88 2.35 -20.83
CA LEU A 325 11.78 2.76 -21.92
C LEU A 325 13.15 2.11 -21.75
N GLY A 326 13.78 1.73 -22.85
CA GLY A 326 15.13 1.18 -22.86
C GLY A 326 15.26 -0.11 -23.68
N PRO A 327 16.48 -0.68 -23.77
CA PRO A 327 16.76 -1.82 -24.63
C PRO A 327 16.14 -3.15 -24.13
N GLN A 328 15.84 -3.24 -22.83
CA GLN A 328 15.17 -4.39 -22.21
C GLN A 328 13.98 -3.88 -21.38
N PRO A 329 12.84 -3.62 -22.04
CA PRO A 329 11.67 -3.07 -21.35
C PRO A 329 11.01 -4.11 -20.44
N ASP A 330 10.64 -3.67 -19.24
CA ASP A 330 9.74 -4.41 -18.37
C ASP A 330 8.31 -4.22 -18.86
N TRP A 331 7.60 -5.32 -19.04
CA TRP A 331 6.24 -5.34 -19.55
C TRP A 331 5.24 -5.57 -18.43
N THR A 332 4.18 -4.78 -18.42
CA THR A 332 3.06 -4.92 -17.49
C THR A 332 1.76 -5.03 -18.28
N TYR A 333 0.89 -5.90 -17.80
CA TYR A 333 -0.43 -6.16 -18.39
C TYR A 333 -1.48 -6.01 -17.29
N ALA A 334 -2.57 -5.29 -17.57
CA ALA A 334 -3.66 -5.13 -16.61
C ALA A 334 -5.02 -5.13 -17.33
N MET A 335 -6.02 -5.71 -16.65
CA MET A 335 -7.41 -5.66 -17.08
C MET A 335 -8.13 -4.52 -16.36
N SER A 336 -8.94 -3.78 -17.09
CA SER A 336 -9.70 -2.66 -16.56
C SER A 336 -11.17 -2.71 -17.00
N HIS A 337 -12.04 -2.18 -16.15
CA HIS A 337 -13.47 -1.96 -16.43
C HIS A 337 -13.79 -0.45 -16.48
N ALA A 338 -12.85 0.36 -16.92
CA ALA A 338 -13.08 1.78 -17.16
C ALA A 338 -14.06 2.00 -18.32
N SER A 339 -14.76 3.15 -18.31
CA SER A 339 -15.54 3.64 -19.44
C SER A 339 -14.71 3.68 -20.71
N ALA A 340 -15.37 3.55 -21.87
CA ALA A 340 -14.71 3.67 -23.17
C ALA A 340 -14.04 5.04 -23.36
N ASP A 341 -14.59 6.09 -22.77
CA ASP A 341 -14.13 7.48 -22.89
C ASP A 341 -13.04 7.84 -21.88
N GLU A 342 -12.70 6.92 -20.95
CA GLU A 342 -11.66 7.19 -19.96
C GLU A 342 -10.29 7.30 -20.63
N PRO A 343 -9.58 8.42 -20.43
CA PRO A 343 -8.27 8.66 -21.04
C PRO A 343 -7.25 7.61 -20.64
N LEU A 344 -6.38 7.22 -21.59
CA LEU A 344 -5.27 6.31 -21.32
C LEU A 344 -4.40 6.79 -20.15
N ALA A 345 -4.12 8.08 -20.06
CA ALA A 345 -3.31 8.65 -19.00
C ALA A 345 -3.90 8.38 -17.60
N GLU A 346 -5.23 8.45 -17.45
CA GLU A 346 -5.89 8.19 -16.18
C GLU A 346 -5.85 6.71 -15.78
N VAL A 347 -6.01 5.79 -16.75
CA VAL A 347 -5.88 4.35 -16.50
C VAL A 347 -4.44 4.00 -16.10
N VAL A 348 -3.44 4.62 -16.75
CA VAL A 348 -2.02 4.49 -16.41
C VAL A 348 -1.73 5.07 -15.02
N ARG A 349 -2.29 6.25 -14.68
CA ARG A 349 -2.16 6.87 -13.36
C ARG A 349 -2.74 5.94 -12.27
N ALA A 350 -3.97 5.45 -12.48
CA ALA A 350 -4.62 4.54 -11.55
C ALA A 350 -3.80 3.27 -11.32
N ARG A 351 -3.35 2.60 -12.39
CA ARG A 351 -2.48 1.42 -12.27
C ARG A 351 -1.19 1.73 -11.53
N SER A 352 -0.58 2.87 -11.81
CA SER A 352 0.70 3.27 -11.21
C SER A 352 0.58 3.55 -9.70
N SER A 353 -0.63 3.86 -9.21
CA SER A 353 -0.92 4.00 -7.78
C SER A 353 -0.71 2.69 -6.98
N ARG A 354 -0.62 1.53 -7.64
CA ARG A 354 -0.30 0.25 -6.98
C ARG A 354 1.00 0.32 -6.17
N HIS A 355 1.97 1.09 -6.64
CA HIS A 355 3.21 1.28 -5.89
C HIS A 355 3.01 1.86 -4.48
N GLN A 356 1.94 2.61 -4.25
CA GLN A 356 1.69 3.24 -2.95
C GLN A 356 1.40 2.23 -1.83
N ILE A 357 0.73 1.10 -2.13
CA ILE A 357 0.52 0.07 -1.09
C ILE A 357 1.83 -0.66 -0.75
N GLU A 358 2.72 -0.84 -1.73
CA GLU A 358 4.06 -1.38 -1.49
C GLU A 358 4.83 -0.45 -0.54
N GLU A 359 4.79 0.87 -0.77
CA GLU A 359 5.37 1.89 0.11
C GLU A 359 4.74 1.84 1.52
N VAL A 360 3.40 1.81 1.63
CA VAL A 360 2.69 1.68 2.92
C VAL A 360 3.14 0.43 3.68
N LEU A 361 3.23 -0.72 3.02
CA LEU A 361 3.61 -1.97 3.65
C LEU A 361 5.09 -2.01 4.02
N GLU A 362 5.97 -1.43 3.20
CA GLU A 362 7.39 -1.29 3.48
C GLU A 362 7.63 -0.35 4.68
N GLU A 363 7.03 0.84 4.67
CA GLU A 363 7.07 1.79 5.78
C GLU A 363 6.48 1.18 7.07
N SER A 364 5.37 0.44 6.97
CA SER A 364 4.79 -0.26 8.12
C SER A 364 5.74 -1.27 8.74
N LYS A 365 6.46 -2.05 7.93
CA LYS A 365 7.42 -3.05 8.39
C LYS A 365 8.71 -2.42 8.91
N GLY A 366 9.24 -1.45 8.18
CA GLY A 366 10.52 -0.77 8.49
C GLY A 366 10.41 0.21 9.65
N GLU A 367 9.37 1.05 9.65
CA GLU A 367 9.31 2.19 10.56
C GLU A 367 8.52 1.91 11.85
N VAL A 368 7.42 1.14 11.77
CA VAL A 368 6.53 0.90 12.92
C VAL A 368 6.43 -0.56 13.35
N GLY A 369 7.24 -1.44 12.78
CA GLY A 369 7.37 -2.83 13.24
C GLY A 369 6.14 -3.69 12.97
N LEU A 370 5.44 -3.52 11.85
CA LEU A 370 4.28 -4.31 11.44
C LEU A 370 4.55 -5.83 11.50
N ALA A 371 5.79 -6.26 11.22
CA ALA A 371 6.21 -7.66 11.22
C ALA A 371 6.88 -8.11 12.55
N HIS A 372 6.98 -7.25 13.57
CA HIS A 372 7.72 -7.52 14.79
C HIS A 372 6.91 -8.22 15.88
N TYR A 373 5.65 -8.59 15.59
CA TYR A 373 4.79 -9.27 16.58
C TYR A 373 5.24 -10.70 16.87
N GLU A 374 4.99 -11.11 18.12
CA GLU A 374 5.24 -12.45 18.64
C GLU A 374 3.95 -13.17 19.06
N VAL A 375 2.82 -12.46 19.02
CA VAL A 375 1.49 -13.02 19.30
C VAL A 375 1.13 -14.12 18.31
N ARG A 376 0.42 -15.14 18.82
CA ARG A 376 0.07 -16.34 18.04
C ARG A 376 -1.41 -16.44 17.71
N SER A 377 -2.26 -15.75 18.48
CA SER A 377 -3.71 -15.80 18.34
C SER A 377 -4.22 -14.95 17.16
N TRP A 378 -5.42 -15.27 16.72
CA TRP A 378 -6.19 -14.46 15.75
C TRP A 378 -6.35 -13.02 16.23
N VAL A 379 -6.86 -12.87 17.46
CA VAL A 379 -7.07 -11.58 18.10
C VAL A 379 -5.77 -10.79 18.21
N GLY A 380 -4.70 -11.45 18.71
CA GLY A 380 -3.41 -10.79 18.88
C GLY A 380 -2.81 -10.26 17.56
N TRP A 381 -2.99 -11.00 16.45
CA TRP A 381 -2.55 -10.54 15.15
C TRP A 381 -3.28 -9.25 14.74
N HIS A 382 -4.63 -9.24 14.83
CA HIS A 382 -5.44 -8.08 14.47
C HIS A 382 -5.15 -6.89 15.38
N HIS A 383 -4.94 -7.10 16.67
CA HIS A 383 -4.57 -6.06 17.62
C HIS A 383 -3.22 -5.42 17.27
N HIS A 384 -2.17 -6.23 17.09
CA HIS A 384 -0.85 -5.69 16.76
C HIS A 384 -0.86 -4.92 15.44
N ILE A 385 -1.43 -5.55 14.40
CA ILE A 385 -1.48 -4.92 13.07
C ILE A 385 -2.27 -3.61 13.11
N THR A 386 -3.41 -3.57 13.80
CA THR A 386 -4.20 -2.34 13.98
C THR A 386 -3.38 -1.21 14.62
N LEU A 387 -2.68 -1.51 15.73
CA LEU A 387 -1.86 -0.49 16.41
C LEU A 387 -0.65 -0.07 15.56
N ALA A 388 -0.07 -0.98 14.77
CA ALA A 388 1.01 -0.65 13.84
C ALA A 388 0.54 0.23 12.68
N LEU A 389 -0.63 -0.07 12.09
CA LEU A 389 -1.22 0.80 11.05
C LEU A 389 -1.61 2.17 11.61
N LEU A 390 -2.10 2.22 12.85
CA LEU A 390 -2.38 3.47 13.53
C LEU A 390 -1.11 4.31 13.75
N ALA A 391 0.00 3.67 14.15
CA ALA A 391 1.28 4.35 14.31
C ALA A 391 1.83 4.86 12.97
N LEU A 392 1.70 4.07 11.89
CA LEU A 392 2.08 4.53 10.55
C LEU A 392 1.24 5.72 10.11
N TRP A 393 -0.09 5.64 10.28
CA TRP A 393 -0.99 6.74 9.92
C TRP A 393 -0.60 8.05 10.61
N PHE A 394 -0.22 7.97 11.89
CA PHE A 394 0.30 9.14 12.60
C PHE A 394 1.56 9.72 11.93
N LEU A 395 2.54 8.89 11.54
CA LEU A 395 3.75 9.37 10.86
C LEU A 395 3.45 10.01 9.50
N ILE A 396 2.50 9.44 8.75
CA ILE A 396 2.07 9.98 7.46
C ILE A 396 1.41 11.35 7.64
N LEU A 397 0.54 11.50 8.65
CA LEU A 397 -0.08 12.78 8.98
C LEU A 397 0.96 13.84 9.34
N GLU A 398 1.93 13.49 10.18
CA GLU A 398 2.99 14.43 10.57
C GLU A 398 3.87 14.80 9.36
N ARG A 399 4.18 13.84 8.49
CA ARG A 399 4.85 14.12 7.21
C ARG A 399 4.03 15.11 6.37
N GLY A 400 2.72 14.91 6.27
CA GLY A 400 1.82 15.82 5.54
C GLY A 400 1.79 17.23 6.13
N ARG A 401 1.70 17.36 7.46
CA ARG A 401 1.75 18.67 8.16
C ARG A 401 3.05 19.42 7.92
N MET A 402 4.15 18.70 7.82
CA MET A 402 5.45 19.29 7.47
C MET A 402 5.60 19.56 5.97
N GLY A 403 4.82 18.90 5.12
CA GLY A 403 4.99 18.91 3.68
C GLY A 403 4.94 20.29 3.03
N GLY A 404 4.18 21.23 3.59
CA GLY A 404 4.14 22.63 3.13
C GLY A 404 5.42 23.44 3.44
N LYS A 405 6.15 23.05 4.51
CA LYS A 405 7.37 23.75 4.96
C LYS A 405 8.62 22.98 4.62
N THR A 406 8.56 21.65 4.72
CA THR A 406 9.69 20.74 4.48
C THR A 406 9.25 19.61 3.55
N PRO A 407 9.04 19.89 2.25
CA PRO A 407 8.54 18.90 1.29
C PRO A 407 9.42 17.67 1.14
N ALA A 408 10.70 17.77 1.46
CA ALA A 408 11.66 16.66 1.36
C ALA A 408 11.53 15.62 2.49
N VAL A 409 10.82 15.91 3.60
CA VAL A 409 10.75 15.00 4.75
C VAL A 409 10.07 13.69 4.39
N THR A 410 10.65 12.57 4.83
CA THR A 410 10.13 11.21 4.63
C THR A 410 9.52 10.67 5.93
N VAL A 411 8.73 9.58 5.83
CA VAL A 411 8.19 8.88 7.02
C VAL A 411 9.31 8.37 7.93
N SER A 412 10.42 7.88 7.36
CA SER A 412 11.60 7.45 8.13
C SER A 412 12.22 8.58 8.93
N GLN A 413 12.32 9.78 8.35
CA GLN A 413 12.83 10.96 9.06
C GLN A 413 11.86 11.45 10.12
N MET A 414 10.53 11.39 9.87
CA MET A 414 9.53 11.63 10.91
C MET A 414 9.69 10.66 12.08
N ARG A 415 9.83 9.36 11.82
CA ARG A 415 10.12 8.38 12.87
C ARG A 415 11.40 8.70 13.63
N ALA A 416 12.46 9.16 12.94
CA ALA A 416 13.69 9.58 13.60
C ALA A 416 13.47 10.74 14.57
N ILE A 417 12.65 11.73 14.22
CA ILE A 417 12.25 12.81 15.13
C ILE A 417 11.53 12.24 16.36
N PHE A 418 10.54 11.36 16.16
CA PHE A 418 9.82 10.75 17.28
C PHE A 418 10.69 9.82 18.12
N THR A 419 11.68 9.17 17.52
CA THR A 419 12.68 8.40 18.27
C THR A 419 13.37 9.26 19.34
N GLU A 420 13.78 10.46 18.98
CA GLU A 420 14.45 11.38 19.91
C GLU A 420 13.46 12.00 20.91
N LEU A 421 12.29 12.45 20.45
CA LEU A 421 11.26 13.05 21.30
C LEU A 421 10.71 12.11 22.38
N LEU A 422 10.69 10.81 22.12
CA LEU A 422 10.14 9.78 23.03
C LEU A 422 11.19 9.16 23.95
N ARG A 423 12.44 9.63 23.92
CA ARG A 423 13.47 9.22 24.90
C ARG A 423 13.10 9.67 26.32
N LYS A 424 13.63 8.94 27.32
CA LYS A 424 13.47 9.29 28.74
C LYS A 424 14.04 10.69 29.04
N HIS A 425 15.17 11.02 28.41
CA HIS A 425 15.80 12.34 28.44
C HIS A 425 15.96 12.79 26.98
N PRO A 426 14.94 13.43 26.40
CA PRO A 426 15.00 13.83 25.02
C PRO A 426 15.99 14.98 24.84
N PRO A 427 16.76 14.99 23.73
CA PRO A 427 17.56 16.15 23.36
C PRO A 427 16.65 17.35 23.08
N THR A 428 17.25 18.51 23.04
CA THR A 428 16.51 19.73 22.71
C THR A 428 15.95 19.68 21.29
N ALA A 429 14.86 20.40 21.06
CA ALA A 429 14.26 20.52 19.72
C ALA A 429 15.27 21.04 18.67
N ARG A 430 16.23 21.87 19.10
CA ARG A 430 17.32 22.37 18.26
C ARG A 430 18.25 21.24 17.82
N GLU A 431 18.72 20.41 18.75
CA GLU A 431 19.60 19.26 18.45
C GLU A 431 18.93 18.24 17.54
N ILE A 432 17.63 17.96 17.75
CA ILE A 432 16.85 17.09 16.87
C ILE A 432 16.75 17.70 15.46
N ALA A 433 16.38 18.98 15.38
CA ALA A 433 16.26 19.67 14.09
C ALA A 433 17.58 19.66 13.32
N ASP A 434 18.69 19.94 13.98
CA ASP A 434 20.04 19.95 13.37
C ASP A 434 20.46 18.56 12.87
N ALA A 435 20.12 17.49 13.61
CA ALA A 435 20.40 16.13 13.19
C ALA A 435 19.57 15.73 11.95
N VAL A 436 18.28 16.02 11.95
CA VAL A 436 17.37 15.70 10.83
C VAL A 436 17.71 16.54 9.59
N ARG A 437 18.02 17.83 9.76
CA ARG A 437 18.45 18.72 8.68
C ARG A 437 19.66 18.18 7.92
N ARG A 438 20.66 17.66 8.61
CA ARG A 438 21.83 17.06 7.96
C ARG A 438 21.45 15.88 7.06
N VAL A 439 20.51 15.06 7.48
CA VAL A 439 20.04 13.90 6.69
C VAL A 439 19.19 14.34 5.50
N LEU A 440 18.27 15.26 5.74
CA LEU A 440 17.41 15.85 4.68
C LEU A 440 18.27 16.45 3.56
N ARG A 441 19.23 17.30 3.95
CA ARG A 441 20.11 18.00 3.02
C ARG A 441 20.94 17.03 2.17
N ARG A 442 21.57 16.02 2.78
CA ARG A 442 22.29 14.97 2.04
C ARG A 442 21.41 14.22 1.04
N SER A 443 20.17 13.89 1.45
CA SER A 443 19.24 13.20 0.57
C SER A 443 18.86 14.05 -0.63
N GLU A 444 18.61 15.34 -0.42
CA GLU A 444 18.24 16.24 -1.50
C GLU A 444 19.45 16.58 -2.41
N GLU A 445 20.63 16.74 -1.87
CA GLU A 445 21.88 16.87 -2.65
C GLU A 445 22.08 15.65 -3.57
N ALA A 446 21.91 14.44 -3.04
CA ALA A 446 22.01 13.21 -3.83
C ALA A 446 20.96 13.16 -4.94
N ARG A 447 19.70 13.56 -4.65
CA ARG A 447 18.62 13.64 -5.62
C ARG A 447 18.97 14.61 -6.76
N ILE A 448 19.46 15.80 -6.45
CA ILE A 448 19.89 16.81 -7.42
C ILE A 448 20.96 16.25 -8.36
N TYR A 449 22.02 15.64 -7.80
CA TYR A 449 23.09 15.03 -8.60
C TYR A 449 22.59 13.92 -9.51
N HIS A 450 21.78 13.00 -8.99
CA HIS A 450 21.25 11.88 -9.77
C HIS A 450 20.31 12.32 -10.90
N TRP A 451 19.43 13.28 -10.61
CA TRP A 451 18.54 13.83 -11.61
C TRP A 451 19.32 14.56 -12.71
N TYR A 452 20.19 15.50 -12.33
CA TYR A 452 20.98 16.30 -13.27
C TYR A 452 21.89 15.44 -14.15
N SER A 453 22.48 14.40 -13.60
CA SER A 453 23.36 13.50 -14.37
C SER A 453 22.59 12.81 -15.52
N ARG A 454 21.29 12.52 -15.34
CA ARG A 454 20.45 11.84 -16.32
C ARG A 454 19.74 12.76 -17.29
N THR A 455 19.27 13.91 -16.82
CA THR A 455 18.37 14.78 -17.58
C THR A 455 19.02 16.07 -18.05
N LYS A 456 20.17 16.46 -17.45
CA LYS A 456 20.83 17.77 -17.64
C LYS A 456 19.96 18.96 -17.22
N THR A 457 18.91 18.70 -16.43
CA THR A 457 18.01 19.69 -15.83
C THR A 457 17.97 19.51 -14.32
N PHE A 458 17.36 20.43 -13.59
CA PHE A 458 17.11 20.27 -12.17
C PHE A 458 15.80 19.51 -11.92
N PRO A 459 15.69 18.75 -10.80
CA PRO A 459 14.45 18.08 -10.44
C PRO A 459 13.36 19.12 -10.10
N PRO A 460 12.08 18.84 -10.36
CA PRO A 460 11.00 19.69 -9.92
C PRO A 460 10.94 19.76 -8.40
N ARG A 461 10.44 20.87 -7.85
CA ARG A 461 10.18 20.96 -6.41
C ARG A 461 9.18 19.88 -5.99
N ARG A 462 9.36 19.34 -4.79
CA ARG A 462 8.43 18.35 -4.22
C ARG A 462 7.14 19.10 -3.84
N LEU A 463 6.06 18.80 -4.55
CA LEU A 463 4.74 19.29 -4.19
C LEU A 463 4.13 18.27 -3.22
N ARG A 464 3.95 18.65 -1.99
CA ARG A 464 3.16 17.91 -1.02
C ARG A 464 2.12 18.85 -0.44
N PRO A 465 0.83 18.56 -0.59
CA PRO A 465 -0.20 19.32 0.09
C PRO A 465 0.02 19.23 1.60
N GLY A 466 -0.08 20.35 2.29
CA GLY A 466 -0.09 20.36 3.75
C GLY A 466 -1.45 19.87 4.24
N PHE A 467 -1.45 19.11 5.33
CA PHE A 467 -2.66 18.82 6.09
C PHE A 467 -2.90 19.93 7.10
N SER A 468 -4.14 20.29 7.31
CA SER A 468 -4.58 21.33 8.27
C SER A 468 -4.46 20.89 9.75
#